data_78f2b19fcd83c90f8454a56a135a643a
#
_entry.id   78f2b19fcd83c90f8454a56a135a643a
#
_cell.length_a   1.000
_cell.length_b   1.000
_cell.length_c   1.000
_cell.angle_alpha   90.00
_cell.angle_beta   90.00
_cell.angle_gamma   90.00
#
_symmetry.space_group_name_H-M   'P 1'
#
loop_
_entity.id
_entity.type
_entity.pdbx_description
1 polymer ?
#
loop_
_entity_poly.entity_id
_entity_poly.type
_entity_poly.pdbx_seq_one_letter_code
_entity_poly.pdbx_strand_id
1 'polypeptide(L)'
;YFLLVSLISSIGLGLVSTQKEQELGEMIFQSMVPPNSINNKATHQLEQFAGQLQLSERYDLKFTVINGEEINAFAIPGGRIVVYKGILEAMEEPEELVALLGHEASHVNERHSLRSMLRQLSGSVLLSMVFGDLGSIGAAIAGQADHLRTLSYSRSLEKEADEKGMERMVRNQINPEGMVGLMDRLQQSEKDMALPGFLSTHPLTADRKKTAQEYIARYQGEFETPAPLLASWKALKESISGPNADGDRKSGDEW
;
A
#
# COMPACT_ATOMS: atom_id res chain seq x y z
N TYR A 1 7.92 -28.71 10.28
CA TYR A 1 6.89 -28.06 9.44
C TYR A 1 7.22 -26.57 9.19
N PHE A 2 7.48 -25.77 10.23
CA PHE A 2 7.78 -24.33 10.10
C PHE A 2 9.05 -24.04 9.26
N LEU A 3 10.12 -24.79 9.45
CA LEU A 3 11.36 -24.66 8.68
C LEU A 3 11.16 -25.02 7.20
N LEU A 4 10.33 -26.00 6.90
CA LEU A 4 10.04 -26.42 5.53
C LEU A 4 9.22 -25.36 4.79
N VAL A 5 8.21 -24.78 5.43
CA VAL A 5 7.39 -23.68 4.87
C VAL A 5 8.25 -22.42 4.66
N SER A 6 9.13 -22.10 5.58
CA SER A 6 10.08 -20.98 5.45
C SER A 6 11.06 -21.20 4.29
N LEU A 7 11.58 -22.42 4.13
CA LEU A 7 12.49 -22.77 3.04
C LEU A 7 11.77 -22.73 1.69
N ILE A 8 10.57 -23.30 1.59
CA ILE A 8 9.75 -23.27 0.37
C ILE A 8 9.38 -21.84 -0.02
N SER A 9 9.04 -20.98 0.96
CA SER A 9 8.76 -19.57 0.71
C SER A 9 9.99 -18.83 0.19
N SER A 10 11.18 -19.12 0.71
CA SER A 10 12.42 -18.48 0.27
C SER A 10 12.85 -18.94 -1.12
N ILE A 11 12.73 -20.24 -1.41
CA ILE A 11 13.02 -20.81 -2.74
C ILE A 11 11.97 -20.33 -3.74
N GLY A 12 10.68 -20.33 -3.36
CA GLY A 12 9.58 -19.86 -4.19
C GLY A 12 9.72 -18.39 -4.61
N LEU A 13 10.16 -17.53 -3.69
CA LEU A 13 10.43 -16.12 -4.00
C LEU A 13 11.51 -15.94 -5.08
N GLY A 14 12.55 -16.77 -5.06
CA GLY A 14 13.62 -16.74 -6.07
C GLY A 14 13.17 -17.21 -7.45
N LEU A 15 12.14 -18.06 -7.53
CA LEU A 15 11.61 -18.62 -8.77
C LEU A 15 10.56 -17.70 -9.44
N VAL A 16 9.92 -16.81 -8.70
CA VAL A 16 8.96 -15.86 -9.25
C VAL A 16 9.69 -14.64 -9.80
N SER A 17 9.74 -14.52 -11.14
CA SER A 17 10.30 -13.32 -11.78
C SER A 17 9.45 -12.08 -11.50
N THR A 18 10.07 -10.89 -11.62
CA THR A 18 9.36 -9.60 -11.46
C THR A 18 8.18 -9.48 -12.43
N GLN A 19 8.33 -9.97 -13.65
CA GLN A 19 7.25 -9.96 -14.63
C GLN A 19 6.08 -10.83 -14.19
N LYS A 20 6.32 -12.08 -13.77
CA LYS A 20 5.25 -12.96 -13.24
C LYS A 20 4.58 -12.39 -12.00
N GLU A 21 5.35 -11.70 -11.15
CA GLU A 21 4.81 -11.03 -9.98
C GLU A 21 3.89 -9.87 -10.38
N GLN A 22 4.26 -9.08 -11.40
CA GLN A 22 3.42 -8.01 -11.94
C GLN A 22 2.13 -8.54 -12.57
N GLU A 23 2.20 -9.61 -13.35
CA GLU A 23 1.03 -10.28 -13.95
C GLU A 23 0.09 -10.82 -12.86
N LEU A 24 0.65 -11.43 -11.81
CA LEU A 24 -0.09 -11.88 -10.65
C LEU A 24 -0.77 -10.71 -9.93
N GLY A 25 -0.04 -9.62 -9.70
CA GLY A 25 -0.55 -8.42 -9.06
C GLY A 25 -1.70 -7.78 -9.84
N GLU A 26 -1.63 -7.79 -11.16
CA GLU A 26 -2.71 -7.30 -12.02
C GLU A 26 -3.99 -8.14 -11.85
N MET A 27 -3.88 -9.47 -11.83
CA MET A 27 -5.04 -10.35 -11.59
C MET A 27 -5.64 -10.15 -10.20
N ILE A 28 -4.79 -9.99 -9.18
CA ILE A 28 -5.23 -9.69 -7.82
C ILE A 28 -5.98 -8.35 -7.80
N PHE A 29 -5.40 -7.31 -8.38
CA PHE A 29 -6.01 -5.99 -8.45
C PHE A 29 -7.40 -6.03 -9.09
N GLN A 30 -7.53 -6.68 -10.24
CA GLN A 30 -8.81 -6.81 -10.95
C GLN A 30 -9.85 -7.58 -10.14
N SER A 31 -9.43 -8.56 -9.31
CA SER A 31 -10.35 -9.32 -8.46
C SER A 31 -10.78 -8.56 -7.20
N MET A 32 -9.92 -7.66 -6.68
CA MET A 32 -10.13 -6.96 -5.41
C MET A 32 -10.75 -5.58 -5.56
N VAL A 33 -10.48 -4.90 -6.67
CA VAL A 33 -10.85 -3.49 -6.88
C VAL A 33 -11.89 -3.38 -7.99
N PRO A 34 -13.18 -3.22 -7.64
CA PRO A 34 -14.22 -3.00 -8.63
C PRO A 34 -13.97 -1.69 -9.40
N PRO A 35 -14.10 -1.68 -10.74
CA PRO A 35 -13.84 -0.47 -11.53
C PRO A 35 -14.65 0.76 -11.11
N ASN A 36 -15.87 0.57 -10.64
CA ASN A 36 -16.75 1.63 -10.15
C ASN A 36 -16.36 2.21 -8.79
N SER A 37 -15.45 1.56 -8.06
CA SER A 37 -14.91 2.08 -6.80
C SER A 37 -13.72 3.02 -7.01
N ILE A 38 -13.13 3.06 -8.20
CA ILE A 38 -11.94 3.84 -8.49
C ILE A 38 -12.31 5.33 -8.60
N ASN A 39 -11.59 6.17 -7.86
CA ASN A 39 -11.63 7.61 -8.00
C ASN A 39 -10.55 8.06 -9.00
N ASN A 40 -10.93 8.17 -10.28
CA ASN A 40 -9.99 8.48 -11.35
C ASN A 40 -9.29 9.84 -11.16
N LYS A 41 -10.02 10.85 -10.67
CA LYS A 41 -9.47 12.19 -10.43
C LYS A 41 -8.41 12.15 -9.31
N ALA A 42 -8.74 11.53 -8.18
CA ALA A 42 -7.82 11.41 -7.07
C ALA A 42 -6.63 10.49 -7.41
N THR A 43 -6.86 9.41 -8.16
CA THR A 43 -5.80 8.52 -8.69
C THR A 43 -4.78 9.31 -9.50
N HIS A 44 -5.24 10.12 -10.44
CA HIS A 44 -4.35 10.96 -11.26
C HIS A 44 -3.52 11.94 -10.40
N GLN A 45 -4.14 12.58 -9.40
CA GLN A 45 -3.42 13.49 -8.50
C GLN A 45 -2.42 12.74 -7.59
N LEU A 46 -2.78 11.55 -7.11
CA LEU A 46 -1.86 10.72 -6.33
C LEU A 46 -0.67 10.25 -7.16
N GLU A 47 -0.88 9.86 -8.42
CA GLU A 47 0.20 9.50 -9.34
C GLU A 47 1.13 10.70 -9.64
N GLN A 48 0.58 11.90 -9.79
CA GLN A 48 1.38 13.12 -9.95
C GLN A 48 2.20 13.44 -8.70
N PHE A 49 1.64 13.23 -7.51
CA PHE A 49 2.35 13.39 -6.23
C PHE A 49 3.47 12.37 -6.10
N ALA A 50 3.15 11.09 -6.27
CA ALA A 50 4.09 9.98 -6.14
C ALA A 50 5.20 9.99 -7.21
N GLY A 51 4.90 10.47 -8.41
CA GLY A 51 5.85 10.60 -9.52
C GLY A 51 7.01 11.57 -9.27
N GLN A 52 6.90 12.42 -8.22
CA GLN A 52 7.98 13.31 -7.78
C GLN A 52 8.94 12.63 -6.80
N LEU A 53 8.62 11.39 -6.36
CA LEU A 53 9.33 10.66 -5.32
C LEU A 53 10.04 9.43 -5.88
N GLN A 54 11.24 9.16 -5.39
CA GLN A 54 11.97 7.93 -5.66
C GLN A 54 11.55 6.83 -4.68
N LEU A 55 10.44 6.13 -4.99
CA LEU A 55 9.85 5.11 -4.11
C LEU A 55 10.30 3.69 -4.44
N SER A 56 10.74 3.43 -5.67
CA SER A 56 11.23 2.12 -6.11
C SER A 56 12.26 2.25 -7.22
N GLU A 57 13.24 1.35 -7.20
CA GLU A 57 14.21 1.16 -8.29
C GLU A 57 13.90 -0.14 -9.08
N ARG A 58 13.05 -1.00 -8.49
CA ARG A 58 12.78 -2.34 -9.02
C ARG A 58 11.46 -2.44 -9.76
N TYR A 59 10.45 -1.71 -9.30
CA TYR A 59 9.09 -1.78 -9.82
C TYR A 59 8.64 -0.42 -10.34
N ASP A 60 7.92 -0.45 -11.45
CA ASP A 60 7.10 0.67 -11.88
C ASP A 60 5.83 0.68 -11.01
N LEU A 61 5.83 1.52 -9.98
CA LEU A 61 4.75 1.59 -9.01
C LEU A 61 3.53 2.27 -9.64
N LYS A 62 2.36 1.65 -9.45
CA LYS A 62 1.07 2.17 -9.89
C LYS A 62 0.19 2.40 -8.69
N PHE A 63 -0.31 3.60 -8.57
CA PHE A 63 -1.18 4.01 -7.47
C PHE A 63 -2.63 4.05 -7.94
N THR A 64 -3.56 3.69 -7.05
CA THR A 64 -4.99 3.76 -7.33
C THR A 64 -5.69 4.25 -6.08
N VAL A 65 -6.49 5.30 -6.21
CA VAL A 65 -7.38 5.75 -5.13
C VAL A 65 -8.75 5.14 -5.35
N ILE A 66 -9.30 4.54 -4.29
CA ILE A 66 -10.66 4.02 -4.30
C ILE A 66 -11.56 4.81 -3.35
N ASN A 67 -12.82 4.97 -3.76
CA ASN A 67 -13.84 5.58 -2.92
C ASN A 67 -14.16 4.64 -1.76
N GLY A 68 -14.06 5.14 -0.54
CA GLY A 68 -14.31 4.42 0.70
C GLY A 68 -13.91 5.29 1.88
N GLU A 69 -14.67 5.24 2.95
CA GLU A 69 -14.41 5.99 4.18
C GLU A 69 -13.41 5.28 5.09
N GLU A 70 -13.01 4.06 4.75
CA GLU A 70 -12.04 3.27 5.50
C GLU A 70 -10.70 4.00 5.56
N ILE A 71 -10.08 4.00 6.73
CA ILE A 71 -8.70 4.47 6.93
C ILE A 71 -7.78 3.31 6.54
N ASN A 72 -7.53 3.13 5.26
CA ASN A 72 -6.79 1.97 4.76
C ASN A 72 -5.97 2.26 3.50
N ALA A 73 -4.89 1.48 3.34
CA ALA A 73 -4.10 1.35 2.12
C ALA A 73 -3.48 -0.06 2.10
N PHE A 74 -3.10 -0.56 0.94
CA PHE A 74 -2.41 -1.84 0.86
C PHE A 74 -1.59 -1.99 -0.42
N ALA A 75 -0.48 -2.70 -0.30
CA ALA A 75 0.40 -3.06 -1.39
C ALA A 75 0.04 -4.43 -1.96
N ILE A 76 -0.11 -4.50 -3.28
CA ILE A 76 -0.28 -5.74 -4.05
C ILE A 76 1.09 -6.15 -4.62
N PRO A 77 1.43 -7.45 -4.67
CA PRO A 77 2.65 -7.91 -5.33
C PRO A 77 2.82 -7.31 -6.74
N GLY A 78 4.06 -7.04 -7.14
CA GLY A 78 4.34 -6.58 -8.49
C GLY A 78 4.22 -5.07 -8.73
N GLY A 79 3.88 -4.25 -7.70
CA GLY A 79 4.02 -2.80 -7.81
C GLY A 79 2.74 -1.98 -7.75
N ARG A 80 1.58 -2.58 -7.46
CA ARG A 80 0.34 -1.81 -7.27
C ARG A 80 0.13 -1.46 -5.81
N ILE A 81 -0.26 -0.21 -5.56
CA ILE A 81 -0.62 0.32 -4.24
C ILE A 81 -2.00 0.93 -4.34
N VAL A 82 -2.91 0.45 -3.51
CA VAL A 82 -4.29 0.94 -3.41
C VAL A 82 -4.43 1.77 -2.15
N VAL A 83 -4.97 2.97 -2.30
CA VAL A 83 -5.17 3.91 -1.20
C VAL A 83 -6.66 4.27 -1.12
N TYR A 84 -7.25 4.14 0.04
CA TYR A 84 -8.63 4.54 0.26
C TYR A 84 -8.72 6.06 0.42
N LYS A 85 -9.84 6.61 -0.06
CA LYS A 85 -10.13 8.04 0.10
C LYS A 85 -10.07 8.45 1.58
N GLY A 86 -10.63 7.63 2.48
CA GLY A 86 -10.70 7.93 3.92
C GLY A 86 -9.33 8.17 4.56
N ILE A 87 -8.29 7.37 4.21
CA ILE A 87 -6.95 7.61 4.78
C ILE A 87 -6.35 8.92 4.25
N LEU A 88 -6.62 9.29 2.99
CA LEU A 88 -6.17 10.56 2.43
C LEU A 88 -6.89 11.76 3.07
N GLU A 89 -8.16 11.60 3.42
CA GLU A 89 -8.93 12.63 4.14
C GLU A 89 -8.42 12.84 5.55
N ALA A 90 -8.03 11.77 6.24
CA ALA A 90 -7.52 11.81 7.61
C ALA A 90 -6.15 12.48 7.73
N MET A 91 -5.32 12.45 6.69
CA MET A 91 -4.00 13.06 6.70
C MET A 91 -4.07 14.59 6.65
N GLU A 92 -3.18 15.27 7.37
CA GLU A 92 -3.10 16.74 7.41
C GLU A 92 -1.87 17.27 6.69
N GLU A 93 -0.76 16.51 6.70
CA GLU A 93 0.52 16.96 6.16
C GLU A 93 0.98 16.06 4.98
N PRO A 94 1.63 16.62 3.96
CA PRO A 94 2.14 15.84 2.83
C PRO A 94 3.20 14.81 3.23
N GLU A 95 3.96 15.06 4.29
CA GLU A 95 4.96 14.14 4.83
C GLU A 95 4.32 12.85 5.37
N GLU A 96 3.08 12.91 5.89
CA GLU A 96 2.31 11.73 6.31
C GLU A 96 2.00 10.85 5.09
N LEU A 97 1.65 11.45 3.95
CA LEU A 97 1.42 10.73 2.70
C LEU A 97 2.72 10.13 2.16
N VAL A 98 3.83 10.89 2.18
CA VAL A 98 5.14 10.34 1.76
C VAL A 98 5.52 9.15 2.63
N ALA A 99 5.27 9.22 3.94
CA ALA A 99 5.50 8.12 4.87
C ALA A 99 4.65 6.89 4.53
N LEU A 100 3.35 7.07 4.26
CA LEU A 100 2.45 6.00 3.83
C LEU A 100 2.93 5.35 2.54
N LEU A 101 3.18 6.15 1.50
CA LEU A 101 3.63 5.63 0.21
C LEU A 101 5.01 4.97 0.30
N GLY A 102 5.90 5.49 1.13
CA GLY A 102 7.20 4.90 1.42
C GLY A 102 7.09 3.55 2.14
N HIS A 103 6.16 3.43 3.08
CA HIS A 103 5.84 2.20 3.79
C HIS A 103 5.27 1.13 2.85
N GLU A 104 4.23 1.46 2.07
CA GLU A 104 3.63 0.56 1.09
C GLU A 104 4.60 0.16 -0.01
N ALA A 105 5.38 1.11 -0.52
CA ALA A 105 6.44 0.83 -1.49
C ALA A 105 7.50 -0.13 -0.91
N SER A 106 7.74 -0.10 0.40
CA SER A 106 8.65 -1.04 1.06
C SER A 106 8.07 -2.45 1.05
N HIS A 107 6.78 -2.64 1.31
CA HIS A 107 6.13 -3.93 1.19
C HIS A 107 6.23 -4.52 -0.23
N VAL A 108 6.18 -3.67 -1.26
CA VAL A 108 6.41 -4.08 -2.65
C VAL A 108 7.88 -4.44 -2.89
N ASN A 109 8.82 -3.52 -2.62
CA ASN A 109 10.24 -3.68 -2.95
C ASN A 109 10.89 -4.86 -2.23
N GLU A 110 10.53 -5.08 -0.96
CA GLU A 110 11.00 -6.21 -0.14
C GLU A 110 10.15 -7.48 -0.34
N ARG A 111 9.16 -7.42 -1.26
CA ARG A 111 8.26 -8.53 -1.61
C ARG A 111 7.49 -9.08 -0.41
N HIS A 112 7.17 -8.24 0.58
CA HIS A 112 6.45 -8.65 1.78
C HIS A 112 5.06 -9.19 1.45
N SER A 113 4.33 -8.52 0.54
CA SER A 113 2.99 -8.94 0.08
C SER A 113 3.04 -10.33 -0.55
N LEU A 114 3.99 -10.56 -1.48
CA LEU A 114 4.18 -11.88 -2.09
C LEU A 114 4.57 -12.93 -1.05
N ARG A 115 5.50 -12.61 -0.14
CA ARG A 115 5.97 -13.52 0.92
C ARG A 115 4.83 -13.91 1.87
N SER A 116 4.00 -12.94 2.28
CA SER A 116 2.86 -13.18 3.17
C SER A 116 1.79 -14.01 2.47
N MET A 117 1.52 -13.73 1.20
CA MET A 117 0.61 -14.50 0.37
C MET A 117 1.09 -15.96 0.19
N LEU A 118 2.36 -16.17 -0.16
CA LEU A 118 2.94 -17.51 -0.33
C LEU A 118 2.89 -18.34 0.97
N ARG A 119 2.98 -17.71 2.13
CA ARG A 119 2.86 -18.42 3.43
C ARG A 119 1.45 -18.90 3.74
N GLN A 120 0.44 -18.24 3.19
CA GLN A 120 -0.98 -18.53 3.47
C GLN A 120 -1.61 -19.44 2.41
N LEU A 121 -1.01 -19.52 1.23
CA LEU A 121 -1.50 -20.39 0.16
C LEU A 121 -1.17 -21.86 0.43
N SER A 122 -2.08 -22.72 0.00
CA SER A 122 -1.83 -24.17 0.01
C SER A 122 -0.67 -24.55 -0.91
N GLY A 123 0.01 -25.65 -0.60
CA GLY A 123 1.13 -26.12 -1.42
C GLY A 123 0.75 -26.37 -2.89
N SER A 124 -0.50 -26.74 -3.17
CA SER A 124 -1.00 -26.93 -4.55
C SER A 124 -1.05 -25.63 -5.34
N VAL A 125 -1.47 -24.52 -4.71
CA VAL A 125 -1.48 -23.19 -5.34
C VAL A 125 -0.06 -22.70 -5.56
N LEU A 126 0.85 -22.95 -4.60
CA LEU A 126 2.28 -22.63 -4.77
C LEU A 126 2.90 -23.38 -5.95
N LEU A 127 2.61 -24.67 -6.11
CA LEU A 127 3.08 -25.45 -7.25
C LEU A 127 2.51 -24.92 -8.57
N SER A 128 1.24 -24.52 -8.59
CA SER A 128 0.63 -23.91 -9.77
C SER A 128 1.30 -22.58 -10.13
N MET A 129 1.72 -21.77 -9.17
CA MET A 129 2.46 -20.52 -9.42
C MET A 129 3.84 -20.76 -10.06
N VAL A 130 4.50 -21.85 -9.71
CA VAL A 130 5.84 -22.17 -10.23
C VAL A 130 5.77 -22.90 -11.57
N PHE A 131 4.84 -23.84 -11.73
CA PHE A 131 4.79 -24.78 -12.85
C PHE A 131 3.51 -24.68 -13.69
N GLY A 132 2.48 -23.97 -13.22
CA GLY A 132 1.18 -23.86 -13.86
C GLY A 132 1.04 -22.67 -14.80
N ASP A 133 -0.07 -22.65 -15.52
CA ASP A 133 -0.48 -21.50 -16.28
C ASP A 133 -1.13 -20.44 -15.35
N LEU A 134 -1.05 -19.17 -15.76
CA LEU A 134 -1.60 -18.05 -15.01
C LEU A 134 -3.13 -18.10 -14.87
N GLY A 135 -3.84 -18.80 -15.75
CA GLY A 135 -5.30 -18.92 -15.69
C GLY A 135 -5.78 -19.74 -14.49
N SER A 136 -5.11 -20.85 -14.18
CA SER A 136 -5.42 -21.68 -13.00
C SER A 136 -5.13 -20.95 -11.68
N ILE A 137 -4.09 -20.11 -11.68
CA ILE A 137 -3.72 -19.26 -10.55
C ILE A 137 -4.75 -18.16 -10.34
N GLY A 138 -5.20 -17.50 -11.42
CA GLY A 138 -6.20 -16.44 -11.38
C GLY A 138 -7.51 -16.89 -10.73
N ALA A 139 -8.00 -18.09 -11.07
CA ALA A 139 -9.21 -18.65 -10.46
C ALA A 139 -9.04 -18.94 -8.95
N ALA A 140 -7.86 -19.45 -8.54
CA ALA A 140 -7.56 -19.73 -7.14
C ALA A 140 -7.46 -18.42 -6.31
N ILE A 141 -6.95 -17.35 -6.89
CA ILE A 141 -6.81 -16.04 -6.27
C ILE A 141 -8.15 -15.33 -6.19
N ALA A 142 -8.95 -15.34 -7.25
CA ALA A 142 -10.29 -14.72 -7.23
C ALA A 142 -11.17 -15.28 -6.12
N GLY A 143 -11.05 -16.59 -5.81
CA GLY A 143 -11.74 -17.23 -4.69
C GLY A 143 -11.23 -16.82 -3.30
N GLN A 144 -10.13 -16.07 -3.20
CA GLN A 144 -9.50 -15.66 -1.94
C GLN A 144 -9.31 -14.13 -1.83
N ALA A 145 -9.96 -13.35 -2.69
CA ALA A 145 -9.80 -11.88 -2.75
C ALA A 145 -10.03 -11.21 -1.39
N ASP A 146 -11.06 -11.61 -0.64
CA ASP A 146 -11.35 -11.06 0.69
C ASP A 146 -10.26 -11.43 1.71
N HIS A 147 -9.70 -12.64 1.59
CA HIS A 147 -8.60 -13.05 2.45
C HIS A 147 -7.30 -12.26 2.16
N LEU A 148 -7.07 -11.90 0.90
CA LEU A 148 -5.93 -11.08 0.50
C LEU A 148 -6.04 -9.64 1.04
N ARG A 149 -7.24 -9.08 1.18
CA ARG A 149 -7.47 -7.76 1.80
C ARG A 149 -7.15 -7.73 3.29
N THR A 150 -7.25 -8.87 3.96
CA THR A 150 -7.00 -9.02 5.40
C THR A 150 -5.63 -9.59 5.72
N LEU A 151 -4.74 -9.67 4.73
CA LEU A 151 -3.35 -10.10 4.92
C LEU A 151 -2.65 -9.18 5.90
N SER A 152 -2.32 -9.69 7.09
CA SER A 152 -1.51 -8.96 8.04
C SER A 152 -0.03 -9.32 7.92
N TYR A 153 0.82 -8.35 8.14
CA TYR A 153 2.26 -8.54 8.14
C TYR A 153 2.77 -8.88 9.54
N SER A 154 3.87 -9.62 9.60
CA SER A 154 4.53 -9.86 10.89
C SER A 154 5.19 -8.57 11.40
N ARG A 155 5.35 -8.45 12.72
CA ARG A 155 6.01 -7.28 13.33
C ARG A 155 7.39 -6.96 12.75
N SER A 156 8.14 -7.98 12.32
CA SER A 156 9.45 -7.78 11.71
C SER A 156 9.36 -7.18 10.30
N LEU A 157 8.35 -7.58 9.50
CA LEU A 157 8.11 -7.01 8.17
C LEU A 157 7.60 -5.57 8.28
N GLU A 158 6.76 -5.29 9.28
CA GLU A 158 6.31 -3.93 9.56
C GLU A 158 7.46 -3.00 9.94
N LYS A 159 8.33 -3.47 10.83
CA LYS A 159 9.52 -2.71 11.23
C LYS A 159 10.45 -2.45 10.04
N GLU A 160 10.69 -3.45 9.20
CA GLU A 160 11.47 -3.31 7.99
C GLU A 160 10.83 -2.30 7.01
N ALA A 161 9.49 -2.34 6.86
CA ALA A 161 8.75 -1.40 6.02
C ALA A 161 8.84 0.04 6.55
N ASP A 162 8.75 0.26 7.87
CA ASP A 162 8.94 1.58 8.48
C ASP A 162 10.36 2.11 8.26
N GLU A 163 11.39 1.30 8.54
CA GLU A 163 12.78 1.70 8.37
C GLU A 163 13.09 2.05 6.90
N LYS A 164 12.66 1.20 5.97
CA LYS A 164 12.83 1.44 4.53
C LYS A 164 11.98 2.62 4.03
N GLY A 165 10.80 2.82 4.59
CA GLY A 165 9.95 3.98 4.32
C GLY A 165 10.64 5.28 4.71
N MET A 166 11.19 5.35 5.92
CA MET A 166 11.95 6.52 6.40
C MET A 166 13.25 6.74 5.61
N GLU A 167 13.98 5.66 5.20
CA GLU A 167 15.13 5.78 4.30
C GLU A 167 14.74 6.45 2.97
N ARG A 168 13.55 6.12 2.42
CA ARG A 168 13.02 6.76 1.21
C ARG A 168 12.65 8.21 1.44
N MET A 169 12.04 8.55 2.58
CA MET A 169 11.76 9.93 2.93
C MET A 169 13.04 10.77 2.93
N VAL A 170 14.07 10.31 3.63
CA VAL A 170 15.37 11.00 3.69
C VAL A 170 16.02 11.12 2.31
N ARG A 171 15.98 10.07 1.48
CA ARG A 171 16.50 10.08 0.10
C ARG A 171 15.80 11.14 -0.76
N ASN A 172 14.50 11.34 -0.55
CA ASN A 172 13.69 12.35 -1.22
C ASN A 172 13.78 13.73 -0.55
N GLN A 173 14.63 13.90 0.46
CA GLN A 173 14.78 15.14 1.24
C GLN A 173 13.48 15.56 1.96
N ILE A 174 12.65 14.60 2.34
CA ILE A 174 11.42 14.79 3.10
C ILE A 174 11.67 14.43 4.56
N ASN A 175 11.11 15.25 5.47
CA ASN A 175 11.25 15.05 6.91
C ASN A 175 10.71 13.69 7.36
N PRO A 176 11.55 12.78 7.90
CA PRO A 176 11.11 11.47 8.35
C PRO A 176 10.17 11.52 9.58
N GLU A 177 10.00 12.67 10.23
CA GLU A 177 8.96 12.86 11.26
C GLU A 177 7.55 12.60 10.75
N GLY A 178 7.32 12.73 9.44
CA GLY A 178 6.06 12.34 8.81
C GLY A 178 5.65 10.89 9.08
N MET A 179 6.60 9.98 9.36
CA MET A 179 6.28 8.60 9.77
C MET A 179 5.64 8.56 11.16
N VAL A 180 6.12 9.34 12.11
CA VAL A 180 5.50 9.44 13.45
C VAL A 180 4.16 10.15 13.35
N GLY A 181 4.07 11.22 12.55
CA GLY A 181 2.81 11.92 12.26
C GLY A 181 1.76 10.96 11.71
N LEU A 182 2.12 10.14 10.70
CA LEU A 182 1.25 9.10 10.15
C LEU A 182 0.77 8.11 11.24
N MET A 183 1.69 7.60 12.07
CA MET A 183 1.36 6.66 13.14
C MET A 183 0.38 7.27 14.15
N ASP A 184 0.57 8.54 14.52
CA ASP A 184 -0.32 9.25 15.44
C ASP A 184 -1.70 9.49 14.82
N ARG A 185 -1.74 9.84 13.54
CA ARG A 185 -2.97 10.01 12.78
C ARG A 185 -3.78 8.74 12.71
N LEU A 186 -3.13 7.63 12.36
CA LEU A 186 -3.77 6.31 12.29
C LEU A 186 -4.31 5.87 13.66
N GLN A 187 -3.54 6.07 14.73
CA GLN A 187 -3.96 5.71 16.08
C GLN A 187 -5.15 6.56 16.58
N GLN A 188 -5.23 7.82 16.19
CA GLN A 188 -6.35 8.69 16.52
C GLN A 188 -7.60 8.28 15.74
N SER A 189 -7.47 8.05 14.45
CA SER A 189 -8.59 7.69 13.56
C SER A 189 -9.24 6.37 13.92
N GLU A 190 -8.48 5.37 14.40
CA GLU A 190 -9.05 4.09 14.87
C GLU A 190 -9.91 4.20 16.12
N LYS A 191 -9.64 5.19 16.99
CA LYS A 191 -10.47 5.41 18.19
C LYS A 191 -11.85 5.95 17.84
N ASP A 192 -11.94 6.65 16.73
CA ASP A 192 -13.15 7.33 16.28
C ASP A 192 -14.00 6.47 15.32
N MET A 193 -13.44 5.40 14.77
CA MET A 193 -14.10 4.53 13.78
C MET A 193 -14.20 3.08 14.26
N ALA A 194 -15.41 2.51 14.13
CA ALA A 194 -15.71 1.12 14.51
C ALA A 194 -15.30 0.07 13.46
N LEU A 195 -14.67 0.47 12.35
CA LEU A 195 -14.30 -0.42 11.25
C LEU A 195 -12.82 -0.82 11.32
N PRO A 196 -12.50 -2.10 10.97
CA PRO A 196 -11.11 -2.52 10.85
C PRO A 196 -10.44 -1.70 9.75
N GLY A 197 -9.42 -0.95 10.12
CA GLY A 197 -8.68 -0.10 9.20
C GLY A 197 -7.27 -0.61 8.94
N PHE A 198 -6.40 0.29 8.56
CA PHE A 198 -5.00 0.06 8.27
C PHE A 198 -4.27 -0.72 9.38
N LEU A 199 -4.55 -0.42 10.66
CA LEU A 199 -3.90 -1.07 11.79
C LEU A 199 -4.31 -2.53 11.99
N SER A 200 -5.37 -3.02 11.34
CA SER A 200 -5.72 -4.46 11.35
C SER A 200 -4.76 -5.30 10.51
N THR A 201 -4.25 -4.74 9.41
CA THR A 201 -3.29 -5.37 8.51
C THR A 201 -1.84 -4.96 8.84
N HIS A 202 -1.65 -3.76 9.38
CA HIS A 202 -0.36 -3.16 9.79
C HIS A 202 -0.35 -2.81 11.29
N PRO A 203 -0.28 -3.80 12.19
CA PRO A 203 -0.41 -3.55 13.63
C PRO A 203 0.62 -2.54 14.14
N LEU A 204 0.14 -1.42 14.67
CA LEU A 204 0.99 -0.43 15.30
C LEU A 204 1.32 -0.87 16.71
N THR A 205 2.60 -1.01 17.00
CA THR A 205 3.09 -1.32 18.34
C THR A 205 3.89 -0.15 18.90
N ALA A 206 3.94 -0.05 20.23
CA ALA A 206 4.78 0.96 20.89
C ALA A 206 6.25 0.87 20.44
N ASP A 207 6.73 -0.34 20.14
CA ASP A 207 8.09 -0.57 19.66
C ASP A 207 8.31 0.00 18.26
N ARG A 208 7.32 -0.04 17.33
CA ARG A 208 7.43 0.57 16.00
C ARG A 208 7.60 2.08 16.12
N LYS A 209 6.73 2.74 16.89
CA LYS A 209 6.81 4.19 17.11
C LYS A 209 8.13 4.60 17.77
N LYS A 210 8.57 3.85 18.79
CA LYS A 210 9.87 4.08 19.44
C LYS A 210 11.02 3.93 18.45
N THR A 211 11.03 2.87 17.64
CA THR A 211 12.07 2.66 16.62
C THR A 211 12.08 3.81 15.59
N ALA A 212 10.91 4.30 15.17
CA ALA A 212 10.83 5.45 14.27
C ALA A 212 11.43 6.71 14.92
N GLN A 213 11.10 7.00 16.18
CA GLN A 213 11.66 8.12 16.93
C GLN A 213 13.19 8.01 17.11
N GLU A 214 13.70 6.81 17.39
CA GLU A 214 15.14 6.55 17.49
C GLU A 214 15.86 6.71 16.14
N TYR A 215 15.20 6.35 15.03
CA TYR A 215 15.71 6.57 13.69
C TYR A 215 15.82 8.06 13.38
N ILE A 216 14.74 8.80 13.60
CA ILE A 216 14.64 10.25 13.37
C ILE A 216 15.69 11.02 14.17
N ALA A 217 15.90 10.65 15.45
CA ALA A 217 16.87 11.29 16.33
C ALA A 217 18.32 11.23 15.82
N ARG A 218 18.64 10.34 14.88
CA ARG A 218 19.96 10.24 14.24
C ARG A 218 20.17 11.25 13.12
N TYR A 219 19.07 11.84 12.61
CA TYR A 219 19.10 12.81 11.53
C TYR A 219 19.02 14.22 12.09
N GLN A 220 20.07 15.01 11.88
CA GLN A 220 20.17 16.42 12.29
C GLN A 220 20.12 17.33 11.05
N GLY A 221 19.30 16.99 10.06
CA GLY A 221 19.15 17.76 8.82
C GLY A 221 17.96 18.71 8.88
N GLU A 222 18.07 19.85 8.21
CA GLU A 222 16.91 20.65 7.87
C GLU A 222 16.25 20.06 6.65
N PHE A 223 14.95 19.75 6.76
CA PHE A 223 14.12 19.25 5.68
C PHE A 223 13.11 20.32 5.31
N GLU A 224 13.00 20.62 4.04
CA GLU A 224 11.97 21.50 3.51
C GLU A 224 11.21 20.77 2.41
N THR A 225 9.89 20.65 2.60
CA THR A 225 9.05 19.97 1.61
C THR A 225 9.02 20.78 0.32
N PRO A 226 9.40 20.16 -0.84
CA PRO A 226 9.49 20.88 -2.11
C PRO A 226 8.16 21.51 -2.51
N ALA A 227 8.19 22.76 -3.00
CA ALA A 227 7.00 23.48 -3.42
C ALA A 227 6.15 22.73 -4.48
N PRO A 228 6.72 22.00 -5.47
CA PRO A 228 5.93 21.19 -6.37
C PRO A 228 5.16 20.06 -5.65
N LEU A 229 5.75 19.45 -4.61
CA LEU A 229 5.11 18.39 -3.84
C LEU A 229 3.94 18.96 -3.02
N LEU A 230 4.10 20.14 -2.40
CA LEU A 230 3.03 20.87 -1.72
C LEU A 230 1.87 21.21 -2.66
N ALA A 231 2.17 21.64 -3.89
CA ALA A 231 1.14 21.92 -4.88
C ALA A 231 0.36 20.67 -5.27
N SER A 232 1.03 19.53 -5.48
CA SER A 232 0.40 18.25 -5.79
C SER A 232 -0.42 17.72 -4.60
N TRP A 233 0.06 17.90 -3.38
CA TRP A 233 -0.70 17.57 -2.17
C TRP A 233 -2.01 18.35 -2.11
N LYS A 234 -1.97 19.68 -2.31
CA LYS A 234 -3.17 20.51 -2.33
C LYS A 234 -4.15 20.06 -3.39
N ALA A 235 -3.69 19.80 -4.62
CA ALA A 235 -4.52 19.32 -5.71
C ALA A 235 -5.16 17.95 -5.40
N LEU A 236 -4.43 17.04 -4.74
CA LEU A 236 -4.95 15.76 -4.28
C LEU A 236 -6.05 15.97 -3.24
N LYS A 237 -5.84 16.81 -2.22
CA LYS A 237 -6.85 17.13 -1.19
C LYS A 237 -8.11 17.75 -1.78
N GLU A 238 -7.97 18.64 -2.75
CA GLU A 238 -9.10 19.22 -3.48
C GLU A 238 -9.85 18.16 -4.32
N SER A 239 -9.15 17.17 -4.84
CA SER A 239 -9.75 16.11 -5.66
C SER A 239 -10.65 15.15 -4.86
N ILE A 240 -10.36 14.96 -3.58
CA ILE A 240 -11.12 14.08 -2.68
C ILE A 240 -12.24 14.81 -1.91
N SER A 241 -12.14 16.14 -1.77
CA SER A 241 -13.13 16.95 -1.01
C SER A 241 -14.40 17.29 -1.79
N GLY A 242 -14.45 17.01 -3.11
CA GLY A 242 -15.61 17.30 -3.95
C GLY A 242 -16.65 16.18 -3.93
N PRO A 243 -17.93 16.47 -4.24
CA PRO A 243 -18.92 15.41 -4.45
C PRO A 243 -18.44 14.48 -5.57
N ASN A 244 -18.65 13.17 -5.41
CA ASN A 244 -18.27 12.14 -6.36
C ASN A 244 -18.84 12.43 -7.75
N ALA A 245 -18.05 13.03 -8.64
CA ALA A 245 -18.51 13.45 -9.98
C ALA A 245 -18.77 12.26 -10.93
N ASP A 246 -18.38 11.04 -10.54
CA ASP A 246 -18.51 9.82 -11.37
C ASP A 246 -19.65 8.88 -10.96
N GLY A 247 -20.46 9.22 -9.95
CA GLY A 247 -21.52 8.35 -9.42
C GLY A 247 -22.94 8.64 -9.91
N ASP A 248 -23.21 9.73 -10.63
CA ASP A 248 -24.58 10.16 -10.97
C ASP A 248 -24.88 10.17 -12.48
N ARG A 249 -24.48 9.11 -13.19
CA ARG A 249 -25.24 8.75 -14.41
C ARG A 249 -26.35 7.80 -13.97
N LYS A 250 -27.40 8.38 -13.42
CA LYS A 250 -28.71 7.74 -13.40
C LYS A 250 -29.00 7.28 -14.83
N SER A 251 -29.19 5.97 -15.00
CA SER A 251 -29.91 5.43 -16.13
C SER A 251 -31.23 6.20 -16.22
N GLY A 252 -31.31 7.16 -17.12
CA GLY A 252 -32.57 7.77 -17.51
C GLY A 252 -33.42 6.68 -18.13
N ASP A 253 -34.45 6.29 -17.39
CA ASP A 253 -35.62 5.69 -17.97
C ASP A 253 -36.12 6.59 -19.09
N GLU A 254 -36.21 6.07 -20.29
CA GLU A 254 -37.25 6.49 -21.24
C GLU A 254 -37.62 5.32 -22.14
N TRP A 255 -38.83 4.82 -21.89
CA TRP A 255 -39.88 4.20 -22.77
C TRP A 255 -39.52 2.93 -23.55
#